data_f602828d54e3e63ec6c82ae7589cfd7e
#
_entry.id   f602828d54e3e63ec6c82ae7589cfd7e
#
_cell.length_a   1.000
_cell.length_b   1.000
_cell.length_c   1.000
_cell.angle_alpha   90.00
_cell.angle_beta   90.00
_cell.angle_gamma   90.00
#
_symmetry.space_group_name_H-M   'P 1'
#
loop_
_entity.id
_entity.type
_entity.pdbx_description
1 polymer ?
#
loop_
_entity_poly.entity_id
_entity_poly.type
_entity_poly.pdbx_seq_one_letter_code
_entity_poly.pdbx_strand_id
1 'polypeptide(L)'
;MHKKLFFIIFLIGFNSFSQEIYIDTESNYSFNKNNEELLIFKKDSVSIYDVNSFHLLEKKEITSPPNFDFSVYHILDKEPIHFVEINGGKVYQLNNDTIQRIDNSYTHKMTWDSNLFTYNDTIYRYGGYGFWTTNNKLTFYDTVTNEWQIISSVNGIYPKGSCSSFYKILNDKLYIIGGEKVNPEDLNQRINNDEIWSFDFKAKKWENIGLLNQNIKYSNNSFELNGNIFSPTYEFILEVDLKNSLLKEYALDPIIQKTIYGVNKPFVHKDNIYLWIQYDSGIKLVKTKLDALNFNLINEQALVNNLNTITLNILIVISCIGILIFVFYSRKKSKNNSNKLLFKNNKITSKDGFLKLNTLENEILILLINNDFSIKNGEIQQNLYNTDLDRSQNIRNTNKLISDLNFKLKTILNTNTDIIYKTSCSSDKRMKIIVLNRNFIRF
;
A
#
# COMPACT_ATOMS: atom_id res chain seq x y z
N MET A 1 -51.91 66.70 46.08
CA MET A 1 -51.18 66.94 44.79
C MET A 1 -50.03 65.89 44.69
N HIS A 2 -50.23 64.77 43.94
CA HIS A 2 -49.21 63.80 43.68
C HIS A 2 -48.70 63.98 42.24
N LYS A 3 -47.45 64.40 42.15
CA LYS A 3 -46.73 64.41 40.86
C LYS A 3 -46.27 63.01 40.54
N LYS A 4 -46.87 62.40 39.53
CA LYS A 4 -46.36 61.14 38.95
C LYS A 4 -45.18 61.48 38.01
N LEU A 5 -44.01 61.07 38.41
CA LEU A 5 -42.80 61.14 37.58
C LEU A 5 -42.86 59.99 36.59
N PHE A 6 -43.01 60.26 35.28
CA PHE A 6 -42.96 59.25 34.21
C PHE A 6 -41.51 59.07 33.84
N PHE A 7 -40.96 57.91 34.21
CA PHE A 7 -39.60 57.46 33.82
C PHE A 7 -39.75 56.78 32.46
N ILE A 8 -39.42 57.49 31.39
CA ILE A 8 -39.30 56.91 30.04
C ILE A 8 -37.93 56.22 29.98
N ILE A 9 -37.90 54.90 30.15
CA ILE A 9 -36.73 54.10 29.83
C ILE A 9 -36.66 54.00 28.30
N PHE A 10 -35.75 54.76 27.73
CA PHE A 10 -35.34 54.58 26.32
C PHE A 10 -34.57 53.29 26.21
N LEU A 11 -35.25 52.18 25.89
CA LEU A 11 -34.62 50.95 25.45
C LEU A 11 -33.99 51.23 24.08
N ILE A 12 -32.73 51.68 24.09
CA ILE A 12 -31.87 51.63 22.92
C ILE A 12 -31.56 50.13 22.71
N GLY A 13 -32.37 49.49 21.90
CA GLY A 13 -32.03 48.19 21.34
C GLY A 13 -30.76 48.40 20.52
N PHE A 14 -29.62 48.00 21.08
CA PHE A 14 -28.43 47.76 20.27
C PHE A 14 -28.79 46.61 19.34
N ASN A 15 -29.34 46.92 18.19
CA ASN A 15 -29.29 46.05 17.05
C ASN A 15 -27.79 45.89 16.73
N SER A 16 -27.17 44.89 17.29
CA SER A 16 -25.88 44.44 16.78
C SER A 16 -26.16 43.90 15.37
N PHE A 17 -26.11 44.80 14.38
CA PHE A 17 -26.03 44.38 13.01
C PHE A 17 -24.73 43.53 12.90
N SER A 18 -24.88 42.22 12.89
CA SER A 18 -23.78 41.35 12.49
C SER A 18 -23.39 41.81 11.09
N GLN A 19 -22.21 42.38 10.96
CA GLN A 19 -21.70 42.80 9.67
C GLN A 19 -21.51 41.57 8.82
N GLU A 20 -22.18 41.52 7.66
CA GLU A 20 -22.03 40.41 6.73
C GLU A 20 -20.80 40.64 5.88
N ILE A 21 -19.94 39.63 5.76
CA ILE A 21 -18.73 39.69 4.94
C ILE A 21 -19.00 39.01 3.61
N TYR A 22 -18.84 39.80 2.53
CA TYR A 22 -18.96 39.32 1.15
C TYR A 22 -17.64 39.49 0.40
N ILE A 23 -17.34 38.51 -0.44
CA ILE A 23 -16.24 38.59 -1.39
C ILE A 23 -16.77 38.35 -2.80
N ASP A 24 -16.03 38.83 -3.79
CA ASP A 24 -16.24 38.56 -5.21
C ASP A 24 -15.27 37.45 -5.70
N THR A 25 -15.37 37.10 -6.96
CA THR A 25 -14.53 36.03 -7.56
C THR A 25 -13.06 36.40 -7.76
N GLU A 26 -12.73 37.71 -7.72
CA GLU A 26 -11.37 38.24 -7.85
C GLU A 26 -10.70 38.47 -6.49
N SER A 27 -11.48 38.36 -5.41
CA SER A 27 -10.99 38.51 -4.04
C SER A 27 -10.44 37.20 -3.49
N ASN A 28 -9.52 37.31 -2.55
CA ASN A 28 -9.03 36.20 -1.78
C ASN A 28 -8.86 36.60 -0.32
N TYR A 29 -8.65 35.64 0.56
CA TYR A 29 -8.55 35.92 1.98
C TYR A 29 -7.39 35.13 2.63
N SER A 30 -6.96 35.65 3.79
CA SER A 30 -6.09 34.95 4.73
C SER A 30 -6.66 35.05 6.13
N PHE A 31 -6.56 34.01 6.91
CA PHE A 31 -6.95 34.02 8.31
C PHE A 31 -5.71 33.95 9.20
N ASN A 32 -5.42 35.04 9.91
CA ASN A 32 -4.37 35.11 10.91
C ASN A 32 -4.88 34.55 12.24
N LYS A 33 -4.49 33.33 12.55
CA LYS A 33 -4.94 32.65 13.76
C LYS A 33 -4.42 33.30 15.04
N ASN A 34 -3.22 33.91 15.00
CA ASN A 34 -2.59 34.48 16.19
C ASN A 34 -3.27 35.76 16.63
N ASN A 35 -3.68 36.60 15.67
CA ASN A 35 -4.34 37.87 15.91
C ASN A 35 -5.86 37.73 15.90
N GLU A 36 -6.42 36.57 15.50
CA GLU A 36 -7.86 36.35 15.27
C GLU A 36 -8.44 37.30 14.19
N GLU A 37 -7.63 37.61 13.18
CA GLU A 37 -7.95 38.54 12.11
C GLU A 37 -8.22 37.82 10.80
N LEU A 38 -9.26 38.24 10.09
CA LEU A 38 -9.56 37.84 8.73
C LEU A 38 -9.19 38.98 7.79
N LEU A 39 -8.19 38.73 6.93
CA LEU A 39 -7.75 39.68 5.93
C LEU A 39 -8.43 39.34 4.60
N ILE A 40 -9.14 40.30 4.01
CA ILE A 40 -9.75 40.14 2.69
C ILE A 40 -9.05 41.08 1.72
N PHE A 41 -8.42 40.49 0.73
CA PHE A 41 -7.69 41.19 -0.32
C PHE A 41 -8.58 41.41 -1.52
N LYS A 42 -8.68 42.67 -1.93
CA LYS A 42 -9.32 43.14 -3.15
C LYS A 42 -8.30 43.89 -3.96
N LYS A 43 -8.62 44.18 -5.22
CA LYS A 43 -7.72 44.79 -6.20
C LYS A 43 -6.78 45.87 -5.63
N ASP A 44 -7.31 46.81 -4.88
CA ASP A 44 -6.55 48.00 -4.41
C ASP A 44 -6.63 48.16 -2.89
N SER A 45 -7.09 47.16 -2.16
CA SER A 45 -7.27 47.26 -0.71
C SER A 45 -7.24 45.94 0.00
N VAL A 46 -6.85 45.98 1.26
CA VAL A 46 -7.05 44.90 2.22
C VAL A 46 -7.97 45.37 3.33
N SER A 47 -9.01 44.60 3.62
CA SER A 47 -9.91 44.82 4.74
C SER A 47 -9.61 43.80 5.83
N ILE A 48 -9.39 44.27 7.06
CA ILE A 48 -9.04 43.47 8.22
C ILE A 48 -10.26 43.43 9.15
N TYR A 49 -10.76 42.25 9.42
CA TYR A 49 -11.91 42.00 10.28
C TYR A 49 -11.53 41.20 11.51
N ASP A 50 -12.15 41.53 12.65
CA ASP A 50 -12.20 40.62 13.78
C ASP A 50 -13.04 39.39 13.41
N VAL A 51 -12.46 38.19 13.49
CA VAL A 51 -13.12 36.96 13.03
C VAL A 51 -14.31 36.55 13.91
N ASN A 52 -14.33 36.98 15.18
CA ASN A 52 -15.36 36.56 16.10
C ASN A 52 -16.65 37.40 15.93
N SER A 53 -16.50 38.72 15.73
CA SER A 53 -17.60 39.67 15.62
C SER A 53 -17.94 40.10 14.19
N PHE A 54 -17.05 39.81 13.23
CA PHE A 54 -17.08 40.32 11.86
C PHE A 54 -17.00 41.84 11.78
N HIS A 55 -16.53 42.48 12.85
CA HIS A 55 -16.32 43.94 12.85
C HIS A 55 -15.11 44.29 12.00
N LEU A 56 -15.26 45.29 11.12
CA LEU A 56 -14.15 45.83 10.35
C LEU A 56 -13.23 46.61 11.30
N LEU A 57 -12.02 46.14 11.47
CA LEU A 57 -10.97 46.74 12.29
C LEU A 57 -10.27 47.85 11.51
N GLU A 58 -9.89 47.53 10.28
CA GLU A 58 -9.10 48.44 9.44
C GLU A 58 -9.37 48.18 7.96
N LYS A 59 -9.26 49.21 7.15
CA LYS A 59 -9.17 49.09 5.70
C LYS A 59 -7.99 49.89 5.21
N LYS A 60 -7.05 49.23 4.52
CA LYS A 60 -5.85 49.82 3.95
C LYS A 60 -5.92 49.80 2.43
N GLU A 61 -5.46 50.89 1.80
CA GLU A 61 -5.16 50.86 0.38
C GLU A 61 -3.84 50.12 0.16
N ILE A 62 -3.80 49.28 -0.86
CA ILE A 62 -2.59 48.54 -1.24
C ILE A 62 -2.28 48.79 -2.71
N THR A 63 -1.00 48.79 -3.06
CA THR A 63 -0.54 48.90 -4.43
C THR A 63 -0.16 47.50 -4.91
N SER A 64 -0.81 47.02 -5.95
CA SER A 64 -0.51 45.73 -6.57
C SER A 64 0.09 45.93 -7.98
N PRO A 65 0.86 44.92 -8.48
CA PRO A 65 1.34 44.92 -9.85
C PRO A 65 0.19 45.01 -10.87
N PRO A 66 0.41 45.55 -12.07
CA PRO A 66 -0.63 45.59 -13.12
C PRO A 66 -1.19 44.19 -13.38
N ASN A 67 -2.52 44.07 -13.48
CA ASN A 67 -3.27 42.84 -13.70
C ASN A 67 -3.03 41.74 -12.60
N PHE A 68 -2.77 42.18 -11.38
CA PHE A 68 -2.67 41.24 -10.24
C PHE A 68 -4.07 40.83 -9.81
N ASP A 69 -4.37 39.54 -9.94
CA ASP A 69 -5.63 38.89 -9.57
C ASP A 69 -5.39 37.96 -8.37
N PHE A 70 -5.96 38.32 -7.23
CA PHE A 70 -5.76 37.56 -5.98
C PHE A 70 -6.29 36.14 -6.07
N SER A 71 -7.27 35.83 -6.91
CA SER A 71 -7.86 34.51 -7.05
C SER A 71 -6.88 33.44 -7.54
N VAL A 72 -5.80 33.87 -8.22
CA VAL A 72 -4.78 32.95 -8.76
C VAL A 72 -3.59 32.72 -7.83
N TYR A 73 -3.65 33.26 -6.60
CA TYR A 73 -2.59 33.12 -5.62
C TYR A 73 -3.06 32.39 -4.37
N HIS A 74 -2.19 31.53 -3.84
CA HIS A 74 -2.29 31.11 -2.44
C HIS A 74 -1.73 32.21 -1.55
N ILE A 75 -2.49 32.63 -0.57
CA ILE A 75 -2.04 33.59 0.44
C ILE A 75 -1.54 32.79 1.64
N LEU A 76 -0.29 33.00 2.00
CA LEU A 76 0.33 32.38 3.16
C LEU A 76 0.35 33.39 4.29
N ASP A 77 -0.26 33.01 5.41
CA ASP A 77 -0.25 33.80 6.66
C ASP A 77 1.11 33.64 7.35
N LYS A 78 2.09 34.26 6.75
CA LYS A 78 3.47 34.36 7.24
C LYS A 78 3.88 35.81 7.17
N GLU A 79 4.38 36.32 8.27
CA GLU A 79 4.89 37.70 8.28
C GLU A 79 6.29 37.77 7.63
N PRO A 80 6.46 38.62 6.60
CA PRO A 80 5.41 39.35 5.87
C PRO A 80 4.55 38.43 5.00
N ILE A 81 3.31 38.86 4.67
CA ILE A 81 2.34 38.08 3.89
C ILE A 81 2.91 37.77 2.51
N HIS A 82 2.82 36.49 2.12
CA HIS A 82 3.28 36.03 0.82
C HIS A 82 2.11 35.58 -0.06
N PHE A 83 2.19 35.90 -1.33
CA PHE A 83 1.28 35.47 -2.39
C PHE A 83 2.05 34.56 -3.34
N VAL A 84 1.65 33.30 -3.44
CA VAL A 84 2.32 32.32 -4.28
C VAL A 84 1.39 31.91 -5.42
N GLU A 85 1.79 32.16 -6.65
CA GLU A 85 1.00 31.84 -7.85
C GLU A 85 0.73 30.33 -7.93
N ILE A 86 -0.56 29.97 -8.10
CA ILE A 86 -0.99 28.55 -8.10
C ILE A 86 -0.33 27.77 -9.24
N ASN A 87 -0.36 28.34 -10.45
CA ASN A 87 0.04 27.63 -11.66
C ASN A 87 1.47 27.94 -12.15
N GLY A 88 2.12 28.96 -11.60
CA GLY A 88 3.40 29.42 -12.10
C GLY A 88 4.51 29.46 -11.07
N GLY A 89 4.16 29.53 -9.81
CA GLY A 89 5.12 29.58 -8.72
C GLY A 89 5.79 30.91 -8.48
N LYS A 90 5.33 32.00 -9.10
CA LYS A 90 5.82 33.33 -8.74
C LYS A 90 5.49 33.62 -7.29
N VAL A 91 6.42 34.26 -6.61
CA VAL A 91 6.27 34.64 -5.21
C VAL A 91 6.26 36.14 -5.09
N TYR A 92 5.22 36.66 -4.46
CA TYR A 92 5.09 38.07 -4.12
C TYR A 92 5.01 38.22 -2.61
N GLN A 93 5.34 39.41 -2.14
CA GLN A 93 5.33 39.77 -0.74
C GLN A 93 4.66 41.10 -0.55
N LEU A 94 3.85 41.25 0.49
CA LEU A 94 3.29 42.53 0.90
C LEU A 94 4.26 43.23 1.85
N ASN A 95 4.86 44.32 1.38
CA ASN A 95 5.75 45.20 2.15
C ASN A 95 5.21 46.59 2.14
N ASN A 96 4.94 47.17 3.33
CA ASN A 96 4.46 48.56 3.48
C ASN A 96 3.38 48.94 2.47
N ASP A 97 2.29 48.19 2.44
CA ASP A 97 1.14 48.38 1.54
C ASP A 97 1.43 48.20 0.04
N THR A 98 2.58 47.69 -0.34
CA THR A 98 2.93 47.39 -1.74
C THR A 98 3.23 45.89 -1.94
N ILE A 99 2.54 45.32 -2.91
CA ILE A 99 2.81 43.91 -3.33
C ILE A 99 3.93 43.90 -4.36
N GLN A 100 5.03 43.24 -4.03
CA GLN A 100 6.20 43.18 -4.87
C GLN A 100 6.57 41.73 -5.16
N ARG A 101 6.93 41.47 -6.42
CA ARG A 101 7.52 40.17 -6.79
C ARG A 101 8.92 40.05 -6.19
N ILE A 102 9.17 38.93 -5.50
CA ILE A 102 10.44 38.69 -4.82
C ILE A 102 11.20 37.52 -5.41
N ASP A 103 10.57 36.66 -6.23
CA ASP A 103 11.24 35.50 -6.83
C ASP A 103 11.93 35.85 -8.16
N ASN A 104 13.05 35.15 -8.42
CA ASN A 104 13.82 35.20 -9.66
C ASN A 104 13.53 33.99 -10.57
N SER A 105 12.64 33.10 -10.14
CA SER A 105 12.38 31.83 -10.85
C SER A 105 11.67 32.03 -12.17
N TYR A 106 11.97 31.15 -13.12
CA TYR A 106 11.11 31.00 -14.30
C TYR A 106 9.75 30.43 -13.92
N THR A 107 8.74 30.74 -14.72
CA THR A 107 7.39 30.22 -14.50
C THR A 107 7.35 28.70 -14.63
N HIS A 108 7.06 28.02 -13.54
CA HIS A 108 6.89 26.56 -13.51
C HIS A 108 5.44 26.22 -13.90
N LYS A 109 5.24 25.64 -15.10
CA LYS A 109 3.89 25.29 -15.58
C LYS A 109 3.45 23.87 -15.23
N MET A 110 4.05 23.25 -14.19
CA MET A 110 3.77 21.89 -13.73
C MET A 110 3.31 21.86 -12.27
N THR A 111 2.68 22.93 -11.82
CA THR A 111 2.35 23.11 -10.41
C THR A 111 0.84 23.27 -10.16
N TRP A 112 0.01 23.07 -11.19
CA TRP A 112 -1.43 23.12 -11.03
C TRP A 112 -1.87 22.07 -10.01
N ASP A 113 -2.71 22.49 -9.04
CA ASP A 113 -3.19 21.64 -7.95
C ASP A 113 -2.09 21.00 -7.10
N SER A 114 -0.94 21.68 -6.97
CA SER A 114 0.12 21.30 -6.05
C SER A 114 -0.24 21.62 -4.61
N ASN A 115 0.35 20.89 -3.67
CA ASN A 115 0.28 21.22 -2.25
C ASN A 115 1.27 22.34 -1.93
N LEU A 116 0.79 23.46 -1.43
CA LEU A 116 1.58 24.57 -0.94
C LEU A 116 1.39 24.69 0.58
N PHE A 117 2.49 24.81 1.33
CA PHE A 117 2.46 24.89 2.79
C PHE A 117 3.72 25.55 3.35
N THR A 118 3.67 25.90 4.61
CA THR A 118 4.82 26.41 5.36
C THR A 118 5.25 25.40 6.43
N TYR A 119 6.56 25.26 6.62
CA TYR A 119 7.14 24.47 7.69
C TYR A 119 8.45 25.12 8.14
N ASN A 120 8.61 25.37 9.45
CA ASN A 120 9.77 26.07 10.01
C ASN A 120 10.12 27.34 9.20
N ASP A 121 9.17 28.25 9.04
CA ASP A 121 9.27 29.50 8.29
C ASP A 121 9.69 29.41 6.82
N THR A 122 9.75 28.24 6.26
CA THR A 122 10.07 28.00 4.85
C THR A 122 8.82 27.62 4.08
N ILE A 123 8.68 28.17 2.88
CA ILE A 123 7.58 27.86 1.96
C ILE A 123 7.96 26.61 1.16
N TYR A 124 7.10 25.61 1.18
CA TYR A 124 7.28 24.36 0.45
C TYR A 124 6.17 24.14 -0.57
N ARG A 125 6.50 23.40 -1.60
CA ARG A 125 5.54 22.93 -2.61
C ARG A 125 5.83 21.48 -2.96
N TYR A 126 4.77 20.67 -3.01
CA TYR A 126 4.87 19.29 -3.47
C TYR A 126 3.88 19.02 -4.61
N GLY A 127 4.34 18.30 -5.64
CA GLY A 127 3.48 17.76 -6.67
C GLY A 127 2.96 18.80 -7.67
N GLY A 128 1.80 18.52 -8.20
CA GLY A 128 1.10 19.32 -9.21
C GLY A 128 1.06 18.67 -10.57
N TYR A 129 0.27 19.24 -11.47
CA TYR A 129 0.05 18.76 -12.84
C TYR A 129 0.49 19.81 -13.87
N GLY A 130 0.97 19.36 -15.01
CA GLY A 130 1.26 20.17 -16.18
C GLY A 130 1.96 19.34 -17.26
N PHE A 131 1.82 19.75 -18.51
CA PHE A 131 2.42 19.07 -19.68
C PHE A 131 2.13 17.57 -19.71
N TRP A 132 0.87 17.18 -19.45
CA TRP A 132 0.41 15.77 -19.43
C TRP A 132 1.16 14.86 -18.47
N THR A 133 1.71 15.43 -17.40
CA THR A 133 2.38 14.67 -16.35
C THR A 133 2.06 15.22 -14.96
N THR A 134 2.19 14.38 -13.96
CA THR A 134 2.14 14.77 -12.56
C THR A 134 3.53 14.85 -11.97
N ASN A 135 3.80 15.93 -11.26
CA ASN A 135 5.09 16.20 -10.63
C ASN A 135 5.22 15.45 -9.28
N ASN A 136 6.42 14.96 -8.99
CA ASN A 136 6.75 14.29 -7.72
C ASN A 136 7.78 15.05 -6.89
N LYS A 137 8.10 16.27 -7.26
CA LYS A 137 9.15 17.05 -6.59
C LYS A 137 8.61 17.71 -5.35
N LEU A 138 9.39 17.62 -4.28
CA LEU A 138 9.28 18.49 -3.14
C LEU A 138 10.27 19.63 -3.34
N THR A 139 9.76 20.86 -3.37
CA THR A 139 10.56 22.06 -3.55
C THR A 139 10.36 22.99 -2.37
N PHE A 140 11.33 23.85 -2.11
CA PHE A 140 11.22 24.94 -1.15
C PHE A 140 11.66 26.24 -1.79
N TYR A 141 11.09 27.34 -1.32
CA TYR A 141 11.49 28.67 -1.73
C TYR A 141 12.69 29.11 -0.89
N ASP A 142 13.83 29.27 -1.56
CA ASP A 142 15.09 29.73 -0.95
C ASP A 142 15.09 31.26 -0.96
N THR A 143 15.02 31.88 0.20
CA THR A 143 15.02 33.33 0.36
C THR A 143 16.40 33.97 0.13
N VAL A 144 17.48 33.16 0.05
CA VAL A 144 18.84 33.66 -0.25
C VAL A 144 19.00 33.87 -1.74
N THR A 145 18.57 32.89 -2.55
CA THR A 145 18.66 32.97 -4.02
C THR A 145 17.39 33.56 -4.63
N ASN A 146 16.32 33.65 -3.89
CA ASN A 146 14.98 33.98 -4.35
C ASN A 146 14.46 33.06 -5.46
N GLU A 147 14.73 31.75 -5.32
CA GLU A 147 14.36 30.73 -6.29
C GLU A 147 13.79 29.48 -5.62
N TRP A 148 13.01 28.73 -6.39
CA TRP A 148 12.54 27.41 -5.95
C TRP A 148 13.66 26.38 -6.11
N GLN A 149 14.00 25.71 -5.01
CA GLN A 149 15.02 24.65 -4.97
C GLN A 149 14.38 23.28 -4.75
N ILE A 150 14.90 22.24 -5.41
CA ILE A 150 14.41 20.87 -5.26
C ILE A 150 15.10 20.22 -4.06
N ILE A 151 14.33 19.54 -3.23
CA ILE A 151 14.85 18.70 -2.16
C ILE A 151 15.08 17.29 -2.71
N SER A 152 16.33 16.87 -2.75
CA SER A 152 16.67 15.50 -3.14
C SER A 152 16.49 14.54 -1.97
N SER A 153 15.92 13.36 -2.25
CA SER A 153 15.79 12.30 -1.26
C SER A 153 17.12 11.54 -1.10
N VAL A 154 17.59 11.42 0.14
CA VAL A 154 18.86 10.74 0.47
C VAL A 154 18.86 9.27 0.08
N ASN A 155 17.70 8.60 0.17
CA ASN A 155 17.57 7.19 -0.19
C ASN A 155 17.25 6.93 -1.67
N GLY A 156 17.17 7.98 -2.50
CA GLY A 156 16.84 7.87 -3.93
C GLY A 156 15.41 7.40 -4.22
N ILE A 157 14.57 7.24 -3.21
CA ILE A 157 13.16 6.82 -3.34
C ILE A 157 12.30 8.08 -3.42
N TYR A 158 11.30 8.06 -4.29
CA TYR A 158 10.35 9.15 -4.48
C TYR A 158 8.95 8.59 -4.68
N PRO A 159 7.90 9.32 -4.24
CA PRO A 159 6.53 9.00 -4.60
C PRO A 159 6.33 9.11 -6.10
N LYS A 160 5.28 8.48 -6.62
CA LYS A 160 4.76 8.81 -7.94
C LYS A 160 4.21 10.23 -7.90
N GLY A 161 4.30 10.95 -9.03
CA GLY A 161 3.77 12.30 -9.11
C GLY A 161 2.28 12.34 -8.82
N SER A 162 1.82 13.39 -8.12
CA SER A 162 0.40 13.57 -7.80
C SER A 162 0.00 15.05 -7.81
N CYS A 163 -1.26 15.30 -8.10
CA CYS A 163 -1.96 16.57 -7.90
C CYS A 163 -3.23 16.33 -7.09
N SER A 164 -3.87 17.38 -6.61
CA SER A 164 -5.10 17.28 -5.78
C SER A 164 -4.96 16.29 -4.61
N SER A 165 -3.77 16.11 -4.08
CA SER A 165 -3.51 15.26 -2.92
C SER A 165 -3.72 16.03 -1.62
N PHE A 166 -4.05 15.33 -0.54
CA PHE A 166 -3.97 15.92 0.79
C PHE A 166 -2.53 15.95 1.26
N TYR A 167 -2.23 16.95 2.07
CA TYR A 167 -0.99 16.96 2.84
C TYR A 167 -1.26 17.20 4.31
N LYS A 168 -0.39 16.68 5.15
CA LYS A 168 -0.37 16.95 6.59
C LYS A 168 1.04 16.88 7.10
N ILE A 169 1.39 17.82 7.97
CA ILE A 169 2.66 17.77 8.72
C ILE A 169 2.36 17.26 10.13
N LEU A 170 3.00 16.18 10.50
CA LEU A 170 2.86 15.56 11.81
C LEU A 170 4.24 15.01 12.27
N ASN A 171 4.70 15.39 13.45
CA ASN A 171 5.97 14.93 14.04
C ASN A 171 7.17 15.11 13.08
N ASP A 172 7.34 16.30 12.52
CA ASP A 172 8.41 16.65 11.56
C ASP A 172 8.41 15.81 10.27
N LYS A 173 7.31 15.18 9.94
CA LYS A 173 7.09 14.47 8.67
C LYS A 173 5.95 15.10 7.89
N LEU A 174 6.18 15.27 6.59
CA LEU A 174 5.13 15.60 5.62
C LEU A 174 4.48 14.30 5.14
N TYR A 175 3.18 14.19 5.26
CA TYR A 175 2.39 13.11 4.67
C TYR A 175 1.71 13.62 3.41
N ILE A 176 1.80 12.84 2.33
CA ILE A 176 1.07 13.06 1.08
C ILE A 176 0.11 11.89 0.90
N ILE A 177 -1.16 12.19 0.71
CA ILE A 177 -2.24 11.22 0.80
C ILE A 177 -3.13 11.32 -0.45
N GLY A 178 -3.18 10.26 -1.23
CA GLY A 178 -4.09 10.14 -2.36
C GLY A 178 -3.87 11.17 -3.46
N GLY A 179 -4.96 11.73 -3.96
CA GLY A 179 -4.98 12.67 -5.07
C GLY A 179 -5.15 11.98 -6.43
N GLU A 180 -4.64 12.62 -7.46
CA GLU A 180 -4.71 12.14 -8.85
C GLU A 180 -3.31 12.05 -9.47
N LYS A 181 -3.15 11.11 -10.39
CA LYS A 181 -1.97 10.95 -11.25
C LYS A 181 -2.38 10.78 -12.70
N VAL A 182 -1.49 11.09 -13.63
CA VAL A 182 -1.73 10.85 -15.05
C VAL A 182 -1.82 9.34 -15.30
N ASN A 183 -2.82 8.94 -16.12
CA ASN A 183 -2.95 7.57 -16.56
C ASN A 183 -1.79 7.22 -17.52
N PRO A 184 -0.95 6.20 -17.22
CA PRO A 184 0.16 5.82 -18.10
C PRO A 184 -0.30 5.31 -19.47
N GLU A 185 -1.54 4.83 -19.59
CA GLU A 185 -2.11 4.29 -20.84
C GLU A 185 -2.76 5.38 -21.70
N ASP A 186 -3.24 6.46 -21.07
CA ASP A 186 -3.83 7.62 -21.76
C ASP A 186 -3.46 8.92 -21.02
N LEU A 187 -2.47 9.64 -21.52
CA LEU A 187 -1.97 10.86 -20.90
C LEU A 187 -2.99 12.02 -20.81
N ASN A 188 -4.12 11.92 -21.50
CA ASN A 188 -5.21 12.90 -21.39
C ASN A 188 -6.14 12.62 -20.19
N GLN A 189 -5.99 11.46 -19.55
CA GLN A 189 -6.79 11.06 -18.41
C GLN A 189 -5.99 11.13 -17.11
N ARG A 190 -6.68 11.46 -16.04
CA ARG A 190 -6.17 11.35 -14.68
C ARG A 190 -6.91 10.23 -13.96
N ILE A 191 -6.16 9.45 -13.21
CA ILE A 191 -6.65 8.36 -12.38
C ILE A 191 -6.33 8.66 -10.92
N ASN A 192 -7.07 8.05 -10.01
CA ASN A 192 -6.80 8.18 -8.59
C ASN A 192 -5.40 7.67 -8.24
N ASN A 193 -4.75 8.39 -7.34
CA ASN A 193 -3.54 7.94 -6.68
C ASN A 193 -3.95 7.30 -5.35
N ASP A 194 -3.64 6.04 -5.18
CA ASP A 194 -4.00 5.22 -4.02
C ASP A 194 -2.87 5.11 -2.98
N GLU A 195 -1.81 5.89 -3.13
CA GLU A 195 -0.61 5.78 -2.29
C GLU A 195 -0.62 6.82 -1.16
N ILE A 196 -0.05 6.43 -0.01
CA ILE A 196 0.36 7.34 1.06
C ILE A 196 1.86 7.30 1.16
N TRP A 197 2.46 8.50 1.22
CA TRP A 197 3.88 8.69 1.38
C TRP A 197 4.17 9.61 2.55
N SER A 198 5.29 9.41 3.23
CA SER A 198 5.83 10.37 4.18
C SER A 198 7.21 10.84 3.78
N PHE A 199 7.50 12.11 4.02
CA PHE A 199 8.82 12.71 3.89
C PHE A 199 9.30 13.16 5.27
N ASP A 200 10.42 12.64 5.73
CA ASP A 200 11.07 13.07 6.96
C ASP A 200 11.98 14.26 6.65
N PHE A 201 11.65 15.43 7.20
CA PHE A 201 12.42 16.66 6.94
C PHE A 201 13.84 16.61 7.51
N LYS A 202 14.06 15.88 8.61
CA LYS A 202 15.41 15.75 9.23
C LYS A 202 16.27 14.77 8.47
N ALA A 203 15.71 13.60 8.17
CA ALA A 203 16.43 12.54 7.43
C ALA A 203 16.48 12.79 5.92
N LYS A 204 15.69 13.73 5.40
CA LYS A 204 15.53 14.04 3.96
C LYS A 204 15.25 12.79 3.13
N LYS A 205 14.34 11.95 3.57
CA LYS A 205 13.99 10.69 2.88
C LYS A 205 12.49 10.50 2.76
N TRP A 206 12.09 9.92 1.62
CA TRP A 206 10.73 9.45 1.41
C TRP A 206 10.56 8.00 1.88
N GLU A 207 9.37 7.69 2.37
CA GLU A 207 8.95 6.37 2.77
C GLU A 207 7.52 6.13 2.28
N ASN A 208 7.28 5.00 1.62
CA ASN A 208 5.94 4.57 1.25
C ASN A 208 5.26 3.96 2.49
N ILE A 209 4.16 4.54 2.91
CA ILE A 209 3.39 4.09 4.09
C ILE A 209 2.44 2.95 3.70
N GLY A 210 1.97 2.93 2.46
CA GLY A 210 1.07 1.90 1.95
C GLY A 210 0.06 2.40 0.94
N LEU A 211 -0.92 1.54 0.67
CA LEU A 211 -2.04 1.86 -0.22
C LEU A 211 -3.28 2.23 0.60
N LEU A 212 -4.03 3.20 0.12
CA LEU A 212 -5.31 3.61 0.69
C LEU A 212 -6.36 2.51 0.53
N ASN A 213 -7.20 2.32 1.54
CA ASN A 213 -8.37 1.44 1.43
C ASN A 213 -9.47 2.04 0.55
N GLN A 214 -9.46 3.35 0.40
CA GLN A 214 -10.43 4.09 -0.40
C GLN A 214 -9.73 5.21 -1.15
N ASN A 215 -10.19 5.51 -2.35
CA ASN A 215 -9.69 6.64 -3.12
C ASN A 215 -10.07 7.96 -2.45
N ILE A 216 -9.07 8.79 -2.23
CA ILE A 216 -9.23 10.08 -1.59
C ILE A 216 -8.71 11.15 -2.54
N LYS A 217 -9.55 12.16 -2.79
CA LYS A 217 -9.20 13.33 -3.59
C LYS A 217 -9.44 14.58 -2.78
N TYR A 218 -8.47 15.48 -2.82
CA TYR A 218 -8.61 16.79 -2.19
C TYR A 218 -9.76 17.59 -2.83
N SER A 219 -10.54 18.22 -1.97
CA SER A 219 -11.54 19.20 -2.34
C SER A 219 -11.15 20.57 -1.79
N ASN A 220 -11.40 21.64 -2.54
CA ASN A 220 -11.17 23.01 -2.09
C ASN A 220 -11.94 23.36 -0.80
N ASN A 221 -12.97 22.59 -0.47
CA ASN A 221 -13.77 22.74 0.75
C ASN A 221 -13.24 21.93 1.93
N SER A 222 -12.08 21.30 1.78
CA SER A 222 -11.46 20.56 2.86
C SER A 222 -10.96 21.49 3.94
N PHE A 223 -11.13 21.10 5.19
CA PHE A 223 -10.71 21.87 6.36
C PHE A 223 -10.04 20.95 7.38
N GLU A 224 -9.33 21.56 8.32
CA GLU A 224 -8.71 20.85 9.42
C GLU A 224 -9.48 21.07 10.73
N LEU A 225 -9.80 19.98 11.42
CA LEU A 225 -10.45 19.99 12.73
C LEU A 225 -9.77 18.96 13.64
N ASN A 226 -9.36 19.39 14.84
CA ASN A 226 -8.70 18.54 15.86
C ASN A 226 -7.47 17.77 15.34
N GLY A 227 -6.79 18.34 14.36
CA GLY A 227 -5.61 17.70 13.76
C GLY A 227 -5.92 16.70 12.64
N ASN A 228 -7.18 16.41 12.35
CA ASN A 228 -7.64 15.57 11.27
C ASN A 228 -8.11 16.42 10.07
N ILE A 229 -8.06 15.83 8.87
CA ILE A 229 -8.50 16.48 7.64
C ILE A 229 -9.93 16.04 7.35
N PHE A 230 -10.82 16.98 7.15
CA PHE A 230 -12.20 16.76 6.74
C PHE A 230 -12.38 17.20 5.29
N SER A 231 -12.87 16.32 4.44
CA SER A 231 -13.13 16.59 3.03
C SER A 231 -14.58 16.28 2.68
N PRO A 232 -15.41 17.31 2.46
CA PRO A 232 -16.76 17.12 1.95
C PRO A 232 -16.74 16.54 0.53
N THR A 233 -17.56 15.51 0.31
CA THR A 233 -17.89 14.95 -0.99
C THR A 233 -19.36 15.26 -1.31
N TYR A 234 -19.88 14.76 -2.44
CA TYR A 234 -21.30 14.91 -2.77
C TYR A 234 -22.23 14.07 -1.88
N GLU A 235 -21.70 13.02 -1.24
CA GLU A 235 -22.51 12.02 -0.52
C GLU A 235 -22.24 12.03 0.99
N PHE A 236 -21.02 12.32 1.41
CA PHE A 236 -20.57 12.26 2.78
C PHE A 236 -19.42 13.24 3.06
N ILE A 237 -19.06 13.39 4.32
CA ILE A 237 -17.84 14.08 4.75
C ILE A 237 -16.81 13.00 5.14
N LEU A 238 -15.66 13.01 4.47
CA LEU A 238 -14.56 12.10 4.76
C LEU A 238 -13.63 12.72 5.80
N GLU A 239 -13.35 12.02 6.89
CA GLU A 239 -12.29 12.34 7.85
C GLU A 239 -11.07 11.46 7.62
N VAL A 240 -9.91 12.08 7.47
CA VAL A 240 -8.61 11.39 7.42
C VAL A 240 -7.91 11.57 8.75
N ASP A 241 -7.89 10.54 9.57
CA ASP A 241 -7.22 10.49 10.87
C ASP A 241 -5.88 9.76 10.73
N LEU A 242 -4.82 10.52 10.48
CA LEU A 242 -3.46 9.98 10.34
C LEU A 242 -2.91 9.41 11.65
N LYS A 243 -3.29 9.97 12.77
CA LYS A 243 -2.77 9.57 14.09
C LYS A 243 -3.22 8.15 14.46
N ASN A 244 -4.50 7.85 14.17
CA ASN A 244 -5.08 6.54 14.45
C ASN A 244 -5.10 5.62 13.21
N SER A 245 -4.65 6.12 12.06
CA SER A 245 -4.67 5.42 10.76
C SER A 245 -6.08 4.97 10.36
N LEU A 246 -7.06 5.87 10.48
CA LEU A 246 -8.47 5.62 10.20
C LEU A 246 -9.00 6.56 9.11
N LEU A 247 -9.96 6.05 8.35
CA LEU A 247 -10.88 6.80 7.50
C LEU A 247 -12.27 6.68 8.09
N LYS A 248 -12.96 7.83 8.24
CA LYS A 248 -14.33 7.86 8.72
C LYS A 248 -15.21 8.65 7.76
N GLU A 249 -16.40 8.16 7.54
CA GLU A 249 -17.42 8.80 6.71
C GLU A 249 -18.56 9.27 7.60
N TYR A 250 -18.91 10.51 7.47
CA TYR A 250 -20.02 11.13 8.19
C TYR A 250 -21.12 11.57 7.24
N ALA A 251 -22.36 11.58 7.70
CA ALA A 251 -23.46 12.14 6.95
C ALA A 251 -23.19 13.58 6.55
N LEU A 252 -23.50 13.92 5.32
CA LEU A 252 -23.27 15.27 4.79
C LEU A 252 -24.23 16.26 5.44
N ASP A 253 -23.68 17.20 6.18
CA ASP A 253 -24.45 18.29 6.77
C ASP A 253 -24.94 19.26 5.67
N PRO A 254 -26.21 19.71 5.69
CA PRO A 254 -26.79 20.58 4.67
C PRO A 254 -26.07 21.93 4.51
N ILE A 255 -25.47 22.46 5.58
CA ILE A 255 -24.74 23.74 5.49
C ILE A 255 -23.36 23.53 4.83
N ILE A 256 -22.69 22.42 5.13
CA ILE A 256 -21.43 22.03 4.48
C ILE A 256 -21.68 21.73 3.01
N GLN A 257 -22.77 21.07 2.67
CA GLN A 257 -23.15 20.78 1.28
C GLN A 257 -23.19 22.03 0.41
N LYS A 258 -23.64 23.17 0.95
CA LYS A 258 -23.68 24.45 0.21
C LYS A 258 -22.30 25.00 -0.14
N THR A 259 -21.22 24.49 0.47
CA THR A 259 -19.85 24.94 0.22
C THR A 259 -19.16 24.17 -0.88
N ILE A 260 -19.71 23.05 -1.37
CA ILE A 260 -19.05 22.10 -2.28
C ILE A 260 -18.51 22.75 -3.56
N TYR A 261 -19.12 23.85 -3.98
CA TYR A 261 -18.72 24.57 -5.19
C TYR A 261 -17.92 25.85 -4.88
N GLY A 262 -17.56 26.06 -3.61
CA GLY A 262 -16.83 27.26 -3.18
C GLY A 262 -15.37 27.25 -3.65
N VAL A 263 -14.88 28.43 -4.05
CA VAL A 263 -13.50 28.65 -4.46
C VAL A 263 -12.58 28.80 -3.23
N ASN A 264 -13.15 29.24 -2.10
CA ASN A 264 -12.39 29.57 -0.90
C ASN A 264 -12.47 28.44 0.13
N LYS A 265 -11.33 28.13 0.74
CA LYS A 265 -11.23 27.06 1.75
C LYS A 265 -11.99 27.45 3.02
N PRO A 266 -12.79 26.54 3.62
CA PRO A 266 -13.26 26.73 4.97
C PRO A 266 -12.10 26.75 5.97
N PHE A 267 -12.32 27.40 7.11
CA PHE A 267 -11.38 27.33 8.22
C PHE A 267 -12.08 27.16 9.56
N VAL A 268 -11.38 26.61 10.52
CA VAL A 268 -11.89 26.38 11.88
C VAL A 268 -11.11 27.26 12.84
N HIS A 269 -11.86 27.99 13.69
CA HIS A 269 -11.29 28.75 14.78
C HIS A 269 -12.12 28.58 16.04
N LYS A 270 -11.49 28.16 17.15
CA LYS A 270 -12.17 27.79 18.40
C LYS A 270 -13.30 26.78 18.13
N ASP A 271 -14.48 27.04 18.59
CA ASP A 271 -15.66 26.17 18.45
C ASP A 271 -16.49 26.46 17.20
N ASN A 272 -15.95 27.21 16.24
CA ASN A 272 -16.67 27.61 15.05
C ASN A 272 -15.93 27.17 13.78
N ILE A 273 -16.75 26.84 12.77
CA ILE A 273 -16.32 26.71 11.38
C ILE A 273 -16.81 27.91 10.58
N TYR A 274 -15.97 28.39 9.70
CA TYR A 274 -16.21 29.51 8.82
C TYR A 274 -16.28 29.03 7.39
N LEU A 275 -17.44 29.19 6.77
CA LEU A 275 -17.79 28.60 5.47
C LEU A 275 -18.08 29.71 4.46
N TRP A 276 -17.49 29.58 3.27
CA TRP A 276 -17.79 30.45 2.15
C TRP A 276 -18.94 29.86 1.34
N ILE A 277 -20.10 30.54 1.35
CA ILE A 277 -21.32 30.05 0.69
C ILE A 277 -21.70 30.98 -0.42
N GLN A 278 -21.96 30.44 -1.61
CA GLN A 278 -22.43 31.17 -2.77
C GLN A 278 -23.93 31.52 -2.59
N TYR A 279 -24.25 32.81 -2.71
CA TYR A 279 -25.61 33.37 -2.79
C TYR A 279 -25.73 34.17 -4.07
N ASP A 280 -26.95 34.57 -4.42
CA ASP A 280 -27.22 35.47 -5.57
C ASP A 280 -26.48 36.80 -5.47
N SER A 281 -26.29 37.30 -4.25
CA SER A 281 -25.59 38.56 -3.93
C SER A 281 -24.05 38.44 -3.90
N GLY A 282 -23.49 37.26 -4.12
CA GLY A 282 -22.06 37.01 -4.05
C GLY A 282 -21.69 35.89 -3.05
N ILE A 283 -20.42 35.74 -2.78
CA ILE A 283 -19.90 34.71 -1.83
C ILE A 283 -19.90 35.34 -0.43
N LYS A 284 -20.65 34.74 0.48
CA LYS A 284 -20.78 35.20 1.86
C LYS A 284 -20.04 34.29 2.82
N LEU A 285 -19.35 34.88 3.81
CA LEU A 285 -18.81 34.15 4.94
C LEU A 285 -19.90 33.86 5.98
N VAL A 286 -20.07 32.60 6.29
CA VAL A 286 -21.02 32.10 7.30
C VAL A 286 -20.26 31.47 8.44
N LYS A 287 -20.51 31.90 9.66
CA LYS A 287 -19.99 31.35 10.90
C LYS A 287 -21.00 30.38 11.49
N THR A 288 -20.59 29.15 11.77
CA THR A 288 -21.43 28.11 12.38
C THR A 288 -20.68 27.44 13.51
N LYS A 289 -21.40 27.16 14.62
CA LYS A 289 -20.78 26.37 15.70
C LYS A 289 -20.54 24.93 15.26
N LEU A 290 -19.43 24.35 15.67
CA LEU A 290 -19.09 22.95 15.36
C LEU A 290 -20.07 21.95 15.97
N ASP A 291 -20.60 22.23 17.17
CA ASP A 291 -21.59 21.41 17.85
C ASP A 291 -22.98 21.44 17.18
N ALA A 292 -23.24 22.44 16.34
CA ALA A 292 -24.45 22.53 15.54
C ALA A 292 -24.40 21.70 14.25
N LEU A 293 -23.20 21.21 13.87
CA LEU A 293 -23.03 20.36 12.70
C LEU A 293 -23.36 18.92 13.02
N ASN A 294 -24.03 18.26 12.10
CA ASN A 294 -24.45 16.88 12.27
C ASN A 294 -23.37 15.91 11.73
N PHE A 295 -22.41 15.54 12.57
CA PHE A 295 -21.40 14.52 12.25
C PHE A 295 -21.87 13.13 12.66
N ASN A 296 -22.91 12.61 12.02
CA ASN A 296 -23.32 11.21 12.23
C ASN A 296 -22.39 10.27 11.47
N LEU A 297 -21.65 9.43 12.21
CA LEU A 297 -20.74 8.45 11.62
C LEU A 297 -21.55 7.41 10.84
N ILE A 298 -21.19 7.22 9.57
CA ILE A 298 -21.79 6.23 8.67
C ILE A 298 -20.89 4.99 8.59
N ASN A 299 -19.57 5.22 8.42
CA ASN A 299 -18.61 4.15 8.19
C ASN A 299 -17.25 4.50 8.83
N GLU A 300 -16.53 3.47 9.27
CA GLU A 300 -15.16 3.59 9.74
C GLU A 300 -14.33 2.41 9.21
N GLN A 301 -13.15 2.70 8.68
CA GLN A 301 -12.23 1.70 8.16
C GLN A 301 -10.78 2.12 8.37
N ALA A 302 -9.84 1.17 8.22
CA ALA A 302 -8.43 1.51 8.25
C ALA A 302 -8.06 2.41 7.07
N LEU A 303 -7.21 3.41 7.31
CA LEU A 303 -6.71 4.33 6.28
C LEU A 303 -5.88 3.58 5.23
N VAL A 304 -5.02 2.68 5.69
CA VAL A 304 -4.07 1.95 4.87
C VAL A 304 -4.46 0.49 4.77
N ASN A 305 -4.43 -0.04 3.57
CA ASN A 305 -4.58 -1.46 3.33
C ASN A 305 -3.31 -2.17 3.82
N ASN A 306 -3.44 -2.98 4.86
CA ASN A 306 -2.34 -3.75 5.41
C ASN A 306 -1.99 -4.91 4.47
N LEU A 307 -1.32 -4.62 3.34
CA LEU A 307 -0.76 -5.64 2.43
C LEU A 307 0.10 -6.67 3.18
N ASN A 308 0.74 -6.27 4.29
CA ASN A 308 1.51 -7.17 5.15
C ASN A 308 0.66 -8.28 5.77
N THR A 309 -0.59 -8.02 6.12
CA THR A 309 -1.50 -9.06 6.65
C THR A 309 -1.95 -10.01 5.56
N ILE A 310 -2.21 -9.53 4.35
CA ILE A 310 -2.59 -10.36 3.19
C ILE A 310 -1.41 -11.21 2.75
N THR A 311 -0.21 -10.64 2.63
CA THR A 311 1.01 -11.40 2.28
C THR A 311 1.39 -12.40 3.36
N LEU A 312 1.24 -12.07 4.64
CA LEU A 312 1.46 -12.98 5.75
C LEU A 312 0.48 -14.16 5.71
N ASN A 313 -0.81 -13.90 5.48
CA ASN A 313 -1.83 -14.92 5.35
C ASN A 313 -1.57 -15.85 4.14
N ILE A 314 -1.16 -15.30 3.00
CA ILE A 314 -0.75 -16.09 1.83
C ILE A 314 0.46 -16.96 2.16
N LEU A 315 1.48 -16.43 2.82
CA LEU A 315 2.66 -17.19 3.26
C LEU A 315 2.29 -18.32 4.24
N ILE A 316 1.38 -18.07 5.17
CA ILE A 316 0.87 -19.09 6.09
C ILE A 316 0.14 -20.19 5.31
N VAL A 317 -0.71 -19.87 4.37
CA VAL A 317 -1.42 -20.85 3.53
C VAL A 317 -0.43 -21.67 2.70
N ILE A 318 0.56 -21.05 2.06
CA ILE A 318 1.60 -21.75 1.30
C ILE A 318 2.42 -22.68 2.20
N SER A 319 2.77 -22.24 3.41
CA SER A 319 3.51 -23.05 4.38
C SER A 319 2.70 -24.27 4.85
N CYS A 320 1.41 -24.10 5.10
CA CYS A 320 0.51 -25.20 5.47
C CYS A 320 0.37 -26.23 4.34
N ILE A 321 0.23 -25.77 3.08
CA ILE A 321 0.22 -26.66 1.91
C ILE A 321 1.55 -27.41 1.78
N GLY A 322 2.67 -26.73 1.97
CA GLY A 322 4.01 -27.36 1.96
C GLY A 322 4.15 -28.46 3.02
N ILE A 323 3.67 -28.22 4.24
CA ILE A 323 3.66 -29.20 5.33
C ILE A 323 2.78 -30.40 4.97
N LEU A 324 1.59 -30.19 4.42
CA LEU A 324 0.69 -31.26 4.00
C LEU A 324 1.33 -32.14 2.90
N ILE A 325 1.95 -31.53 1.90
CA ILE A 325 2.68 -32.25 0.84
C ILE A 325 3.85 -33.05 1.43
N PHE A 326 4.62 -32.46 2.36
CA PHE A 326 5.74 -33.15 3.02
C PHE A 326 5.25 -34.34 3.84
N VAL A 327 4.17 -34.21 4.61
CA VAL A 327 3.59 -35.33 5.38
C VAL A 327 3.07 -36.43 4.45
N PHE A 328 2.40 -36.05 3.36
CA PHE A 328 1.93 -37.02 2.37
C PHE A 328 3.09 -37.78 1.70
N TYR A 329 4.16 -37.09 1.33
CA TYR A 329 5.35 -37.67 0.73
C TYR A 329 6.11 -38.59 1.70
N SER A 330 6.21 -38.19 2.98
CA SER A 330 6.83 -38.97 4.04
C SER A 330 6.06 -40.25 4.29
N ARG A 331 4.71 -40.20 4.33
CA ARG A 331 3.87 -41.39 4.48
C ARG A 331 3.96 -42.33 3.28
N LYS A 332 4.08 -41.82 2.05
CA LYS A 332 4.24 -42.60 0.84
C LYS A 332 5.62 -43.30 0.82
N LYS A 333 6.69 -42.62 1.24
CA LYS A 333 8.04 -43.14 1.34
C LYS A 333 8.16 -44.24 2.42
N SER A 334 7.48 -44.07 3.54
CA SER A 334 7.44 -45.08 4.62
C SER A 334 6.71 -46.36 4.19
N LYS A 335 5.62 -46.24 3.40
CA LYS A 335 4.89 -47.41 2.89
C LYS A 335 5.69 -48.21 1.87
N ASN A 336 6.50 -47.55 1.02
CA ASN A 336 7.36 -48.24 0.05
C ASN A 336 8.58 -48.96 0.67
N ASN A 337 9.05 -48.51 1.85
CA ASN A 337 10.18 -49.18 2.54
C ASN A 337 9.77 -50.41 3.37
N SER A 338 8.47 -50.60 3.60
CA SER A 338 7.99 -51.73 4.45
C SER A 338 7.94 -53.07 3.76
N ASN A 339 8.04 -53.16 2.44
CA ASN A 339 7.95 -54.42 1.67
C ASN A 339 9.26 -54.82 0.98
N LYS A 340 10.41 -54.55 1.60
CA LYS A 340 11.72 -54.95 1.06
C LYS A 340 12.31 -56.07 1.87
N LEU A 341 12.97 -57.02 1.17
CA LEU A 341 13.73 -58.09 1.76
C LEU A 341 15.09 -57.61 2.25
N LEU A 342 15.44 -57.91 3.49
CA LEU A 342 16.79 -57.73 4.01
C LEU A 342 17.53 -59.07 3.96
N PHE A 343 18.61 -59.08 3.19
CA PHE A 343 19.49 -60.26 3.10
C PHE A 343 20.68 -60.09 4.03
N LYS A 344 20.80 -60.96 5.03
CA LYS A 344 21.90 -60.96 6.00
C LYS A 344 22.14 -62.39 6.55
N ASN A 345 23.39 -62.80 6.59
CA ASN A 345 23.84 -64.11 7.20
C ASN A 345 23.01 -65.33 6.74
N ASN A 346 22.85 -65.49 5.43
CA ASN A 346 22.13 -66.65 4.80
C ASN A 346 20.60 -66.66 5.21
N LYS A 347 20.10 -65.60 5.67
CA LYS A 347 18.65 -65.41 5.98
C LYS A 347 18.10 -64.24 5.24
N ILE A 348 16.87 -64.38 4.79
CA ILE A 348 16.11 -63.28 4.23
C ILE A 348 15.03 -62.94 5.25
N THR A 349 14.98 -61.67 5.61
CA THR A 349 13.94 -61.15 6.51
C THR A 349 13.05 -60.15 5.77
N SER A 350 11.76 -60.26 6.02
CA SER A 350 10.77 -59.28 5.62
C SER A 350 10.03 -58.77 6.87
N LYS A 351 9.11 -57.86 6.70
CA LYS A 351 8.24 -57.41 7.79
C LYS A 351 7.37 -58.53 8.36
N ASP A 352 7.02 -59.50 7.53
CA ASP A 352 6.06 -60.57 7.85
C ASP A 352 6.71 -61.88 8.26
N GLY A 353 8.06 -61.97 8.28
CA GLY A 353 8.76 -63.17 8.69
C GLY A 353 10.21 -63.28 8.19
N PHE A 354 10.79 -64.47 8.39
CA PHE A 354 12.10 -64.77 7.87
C PHE A 354 12.05 -66.07 7.07
N LEU A 355 12.93 -66.18 6.09
CA LEU A 355 13.15 -67.38 5.27
C LEU A 355 14.59 -67.83 5.44
N LYS A 356 14.79 -69.13 5.82
CA LYS A 356 16.05 -69.74 5.83
C LYS A 356 16.29 -70.41 4.46
N LEU A 357 17.34 -70.00 3.78
CA LEU A 357 17.75 -70.56 2.49
C LEU A 357 18.57 -71.83 2.67
N ASN A 358 18.42 -72.74 1.75
CA ASN A 358 19.38 -73.84 1.65
C ASN A 358 20.67 -73.29 1.00
N THR A 359 21.73 -74.11 1.01
CA THR A 359 23.09 -73.76 0.52
C THR A 359 23.02 -73.26 -0.93
N LEU A 360 22.35 -74.01 -1.82
CA LEU A 360 22.28 -73.74 -3.25
C LEU A 360 21.43 -72.49 -3.55
N GLU A 361 20.32 -72.26 -2.83
CA GLU A 361 19.47 -71.02 -2.93
C GLU A 361 20.26 -69.81 -2.50
N ASN A 362 21.08 -69.95 -1.45
CA ASN A 362 21.91 -68.87 -0.97
C ASN A 362 23.04 -68.56 -1.99
N GLU A 363 23.67 -69.53 -2.60
CA GLU A 363 24.63 -69.31 -3.67
C GLU A 363 24.03 -68.59 -4.87
N ILE A 364 22.84 -68.99 -5.32
CA ILE A 364 22.13 -68.27 -6.41
C ILE A 364 21.94 -66.79 -6.07
N LEU A 365 21.49 -66.48 -4.87
CA LEU A 365 21.30 -65.08 -4.46
C LEU A 365 22.62 -64.33 -4.36
N ILE A 366 23.66 -64.90 -3.81
CA ILE A 366 24.98 -64.30 -3.73
C ILE A 366 25.53 -64.02 -5.14
N LEU A 367 25.40 -65.00 -6.04
CA LEU A 367 25.80 -64.83 -7.43
C LEU A 367 25.05 -63.71 -8.12
N LEU A 368 23.73 -63.57 -7.91
CA LEU A 368 22.94 -62.49 -8.47
C LEU A 368 23.32 -61.11 -7.87
N ILE A 369 23.54 -61.05 -6.57
CA ILE A 369 23.92 -59.82 -5.88
C ILE A 369 25.32 -59.37 -6.33
N ASN A 370 26.27 -60.25 -6.39
CA ASN A 370 27.66 -59.95 -6.76
C ASN A 370 27.84 -59.61 -8.25
N ASN A 371 26.85 -59.95 -9.10
CA ASN A 371 26.81 -59.60 -10.52
C ASN A 371 25.78 -58.52 -10.85
N ASP A 372 25.67 -57.53 -9.99
CA ASP A 372 24.79 -56.38 -10.14
C ASP A 372 23.34 -56.78 -10.47
N PHE A 373 22.82 -57.77 -9.76
CA PHE A 373 21.44 -58.30 -9.83
C PHE A 373 21.09 -58.99 -11.15
N SER A 374 22.06 -59.29 -11.99
CA SER A 374 21.80 -59.97 -13.25
C SER A 374 23.00 -60.90 -13.65
N ILE A 375 22.70 -62.09 -14.10
CA ILE A 375 23.73 -63.05 -14.48
C ILE A 375 23.25 -63.94 -15.65
N LYS A 376 24.15 -64.37 -16.53
CA LYS A 376 23.78 -65.26 -17.62
C LYS A 376 23.38 -66.65 -17.06
N ASN A 377 22.27 -67.17 -17.57
CA ASN A 377 21.77 -68.47 -17.10
C ASN A 377 22.82 -69.58 -17.19
N GLY A 378 23.69 -69.56 -18.23
CA GLY A 378 24.79 -70.49 -18.38
C GLY A 378 25.86 -70.40 -17.29
N GLU A 379 26.15 -69.22 -16.78
CA GLU A 379 27.11 -68.99 -15.69
C GLU A 379 26.55 -69.49 -14.35
N ILE A 380 25.25 -69.35 -14.04
CA ILE A 380 24.65 -70.01 -12.89
C ILE A 380 24.72 -71.50 -13.00
N GLN A 381 24.47 -72.11 -14.20
CA GLN A 381 24.55 -73.52 -14.43
C GLN A 381 25.97 -74.05 -14.25
N GLN A 382 27.01 -73.31 -14.65
CA GLN A 382 28.41 -73.70 -14.43
C GLN A 382 28.79 -73.69 -12.94
N ASN A 383 28.37 -72.68 -12.19
CA ASN A 383 28.69 -72.57 -10.76
C ASN A 383 27.99 -73.64 -9.89
N LEU A 384 26.79 -74.06 -10.33
CA LEU A 384 26.02 -75.10 -9.61
C LEU A 384 26.11 -76.48 -10.24
N TYR A 385 27.10 -76.70 -11.12
CA TYR A 385 27.25 -77.97 -11.83
C TYR A 385 27.61 -79.12 -10.88
N ASN A 386 26.77 -80.16 -10.89
CA ASN A 386 27.08 -81.40 -10.17
C ASN A 386 27.61 -82.42 -11.16
N THR A 387 28.82 -82.94 -10.90
CA THR A 387 29.53 -83.92 -11.75
C THR A 387 28.86 -85.30 -11.78
N ASP A 388 28.01 -85.59 -10.80
CA ASP A 388 27.29 -86.85 -10.70
C ASP A 388 26.01 -86.93 -11.55
N LEU A 389 25.64 -85.80 -12.19
CA LEU A 389 24.44 -85.69 -12.99
C LEU A 389 24.78 -85.39 -14.45
N ASP A 390 23.91 -85.80 -15.35
CA ASP A 390 24.04 -85.42 -16.75
C ASP A 390 23.74 -83.98 -16.98
N ARG A 391 24.17 -83.42 -18.12
CA ARG A 391 23.96 -81.99 -18.46
C ARG A 391 22.47 -81.58 -18.47
N SER A 392 21.61 -82.46 -18.95
CA SER A 392 20.17 -82.17 -19.02
C SER A 392 19.54 -82.12 -17.65
N GLN A 393 19.96 -83.02 -16.74
CA GLN A 393 19.50 -83.02 -15.35
C GLN A 393 20.02 -81.79 -14.59
N ASN A 394 21.30 -81.42 -14.77
CA ASN A 394 21.82 -80.17 -14.19
C ASN A 394 21.02 -78.95 -14.60
N ILE A 395 20.68 -78.79 -15.88
CA ILE A 395 19.89 -77.71 -16.38
C ILE A 395 18.46 -77.68 -15.75
N ARG A 396 17.79 -78.83 -15.66
CA ARG A 396 16.47 -78.96 -15.04
C ARG A 396 16.52 -78.65 -13.56
N ASN A 397 17.51 -79.17 -12.82
CA ASN A 397 17.65 -78.87 -11.40
C ASN A 397 17.91 -77.40 -11.11
N THR A 398 18.79 -76.75 -11.86
CA THR A 398 19.03 -75.27 -11.71
C THR A 398 17.80 -74.48 -12.00
N ASN A 399 17.06 -74.80 -13.07
CA ASN A 399 15.80 -74.08 -13.38
C ASN A 399 14.75 -74.29 -12.31
N LYS A 400 14.64 -75.49 -11.73
CA LYS A 400 13.73 -75.76 -10.60
C LYS A 400 14.13 -74.99 -9.38
N LEU A 401 15.41 -74.96 -8.99
CA LEU A 401 15.91 -74.19 -7.86
C LEU A 401 15.59 -72.68 -7.99
N ILE A 402 15.77 -72.07 -9.15
CA ILE A 402 15.45 -70.71 -9.42
C ILE A 402 13.93 -70.40 -9.27
N SER A 403 13.10 -71.33 -9.80
CA SER A 403 11.68 -71.27 -9.69
C SER A 403 11.18 -71.36 -8.23
N ASP A 404 11.70 -72.34 -7.49
CA ASP A 404 11.37 -72.55 -6.09
C ASP A 404 11.80 -71.37 -5.21
N LEU A 405 13.00 -70.84 -5.47
CA LEU A 405 13.47 -69.63 -4.80
C LEU A 405 12.61 -68.45 -5.08
N ASN A 406 12.26 -68.23 -6.33
CA ASN A 406 11.32 -67.09 -6.70
C ASN A 406 9.98 -67.27 -6.01
N PHE A 407 9.41 -68.46 -5.96
CA PHE A 407 8.15 -68.70 -5.25
C PHE A 407 8.26 -68.44 -3.76
N LYS A 408 9.32 -68.84 -3.09
CA LYS A 408 9.58 -68.54 -1.67
C LYS A 408 9.68 -67.05 -1.41
N LEU A 409 10.42 -66.33 -2.28
CA LEU A 409 10.55 -64.85 -2.17
C LEU A 409 9.25 -64.14 -2.38
N LYS A 410 8.41 -64.57 -3.33
CA LYS A 410 7.05 -64.04 -3.56
C LYS A 410 6.15 -64.22 -2.34
N THR A 411 6.19 -65.41 -1.75
CA THR A 411 5.41 -65.79 -0.55
C THR A 411 5.75 -64.90 0.62
N ILE A 412 7.03 -64.68 0.91
CA ILE A 412 7.46 -63.88 2.05
C ILE A 412 7.20 -62.38 1.85
N LEU A 413 7.08 -61.90 0.63
CA LEU A 413 6.73 -60.52 0.29
C LEU A 413 5.24 -60.33 0.06
N ASN A 414 4.48 -61.39 0.07
CA ASN A 414 3.04 -61.38 -0.27
C ASN A 414 2.77 -60.62 -1.59
N THR A 415 3.50 -60.99 -2.66
CA THR A 415 3.39 -60.32 -3.98
C THR A 415 3.20 -61.37 -5.08
N ASN A 416 2.47 -60.95 -6.12
CA ASN A 416 2.34 -61.74 -7.35
C ASN A 416 3.43 -61.44 -8.37
N THR A 417 4.23 -60.40 -8.14
CA THR A 417 5.32 -60.01 -9.06
C THR A 417 6.52 -60.92 -8.90
N ASP A 418 7.09 -61.38 -10.00
CA ASP A 418 8.29 -62.20 -9.97
C ASP A 418 9.49 -61.40 -9.44
N ILE A 419 10.12 -61.91 -8.39
CA ILE A 419 11.32 -61.36 -7.77
C ILE A 419 12.59 -61.78 -8.53
N ILE A 420 12.61 -63.02 -8.96
CA ILE A 420 13.64 -63.56 -9.86
C ILE A 420 12.93 -63.96 -11.17
N TYR A 421 13.38 -63.39 -12.28
CA TYR A 421 12.79 -63.65 -13.59
C TYR A 421 13.85 -63.81 -14.67
N LYS A 422 13.43 -64.44 -15.80
CA LYS A 422 14.29 -64.65 -16.97
C LYS A 422 13.97 -63.64 -18.05
N THR A 423 15.01 -63.03 -18.61
CA THR A 423 14.89 -62.15 -19.79
C THR A 423 15.89 -62.58 -20.86
N SER A 424 15.71 -62.07 -22.08
CA SER A 424 16.66 -62.30 -23.16
C SER A 424 17.77 -61.24 -23.11
N CYS A 425 19.02 -61.63 -23.43
CA CYS A 425 20.09 -60.66 -23.55
C CYS A 425 19.86 -59.74 -24.74
N SER A 426 20.18 -58.45 -24.57
CA SER A 426 20.03 -57.44 -25.63
C SER A 426 20.95 -57.68 -26.83
N SER A 427 22.15 -58.25 -26.57
CA SER A 427 23.17 -58.58 -27.60
C SER A 427 22.93 -59.87 -28.33
N ASP A 428 22.31 -60.87 -27.68
CA ASP A 428 21.96 -62.17 -28.29
C ASP A 428 20.67 -62.71 -27.66
N LYS A 429 19.58 -62.69 -28.42
CA LYS A 429 18.26 -63.17 -27.96
C LYS A 429 18.15 -64.58 -27.56
N ARG A 430 19.14 -65.41 -27.98
CA ARG A 430 19.24 -66.84 -27.60
C ARG A 430 19.76 -67.05 -26.20
N MET A 431 20.55 -66.07 -25.69
CA MET A 431 21.07 -66.12 -24.33
C MET A 431 20.00 -65.58 -23.37
N LYS A 432 19.80 -66.36 -22.29
CA LYS A 432 18.86 -65.91 -21.21
C LYS A 432 19.67 -65.39 -20.02
N ILE A 433 19.20 -64.32 -19.49
CA ILE A 433 19.74 -63.69 -18.28
C ILE A 433 18.71 -63.88 -17.16
N ILE A 434 19.21 -64.23 -15.98
CA ILE A 434 18.42 -64.27 -14.76
C ILE A 434 18.61 -62.95 -14.04
N VAL A 435 17.50 -62.32 -13.70
CA VAL A 435 17.49 -60.98 -13.06
C VAL A 435 16.78 -61.08 -11.72
N LEU A 436 17.42 -60.49 -10.71
CA LEU A 436 16.84 -60.30 -9.38
C LEU A 436 16.34 -58.85 -9.30
N ASN A 437 15.06 -58.67 -9.05
CA ASN A 437 14.44 -57.35 -9.02
C ASN A 437 14.92 -56.54 -7.81
N ARG A 438 15.80 -55.58 -8.06
CA ARG A 438 16.44 -54.72 -7.05
C ARG A 438 15.46 -53.94 -6.18
N ASN A 439 14.24 -53.63 -6.68
CA ASN A 439 13.25 -52.86 -5.96
C ASN A 439 12.74 -53.59 -4.69
N PHE A 440 12.85 -54.87 -4.65
CA PHE A 440 12.39 -55.71 -3.52
C PHE A 440 13.48 -56.04 -2.50
N ILE A 441 14.73 -55.63 -2.71
CA ILE A 441 15.86 -55.97 -1.84
C ILE A 441 16.41 -54.75 -1.16
N ARG A 442 16.78 -54.92 0.10
CA ARG A 442 17.47 -53.91 0.91
C ARG A 442 18.72 -54.53 1.50
N PHE A 443 19.85 -53.83 1.48
CA PHE A 443 21.11 -54.15 2.09
C PHE A 443 21.31 -53.41 3.38
#